data_66671811605dba37384dfd9011881c78
#
_entry.id   66671811605dba37384dfd9011881c78
#
_cell.length_a   1.000
_cell.length_b   1.000
_cell.length_c   1.000
_cell.angle_alpha   90.00
_cell.angle_beta   90.00
_cell.angle_gamma   90.00
#
_symmetry.space_group_name_H-M   'P 1'
#
loop_
_entity.id
_entity.type
_entity.pdbx_description
1 polymer ?
#
loop_
_entity_poly.entity_id
_entity_poly.type
_entity_poly.pdbx_seq_one_letter_code
_entity_poly.pdbx_strand_id
1 'polypeptide(L)'
;MLTTKKRKVMKIFIVIPCYNEEAVLPKTLEVLGNLIKTIKVKTDADTELLLVDDGSRDRTWQMISDAAKEHKYVHGIKLSHNRGHQNALWAGMEAAVDHCDAMVSIDADLQDDENVIVDMVRQVQEGKDIIYGVR
;
A
#
# COMPACT_ATOMS: atom_id res chain seq x y z
N MET A 1 7.02 41.07 -6.50
CA MET A 1 7.76 39.81 -6.43
C MET A 1 6.80 38.64 -6.23
N LEU A 2 6.78 37.74 -7.18
CA LEU A 2 5.89 36.59 -7.13
C LEU A 2 6.58 35.44 -6.40
N THR A 3 6.02 35.03 -5.26
CA THR A 3 6.45 33.79 -4.59
C THR A 3 5.46 32.69 -4.91
N THR A 4 5.93 31.67 -5.62
CA THR A 4 5.14 30.47 -5.84
C THR A 4 5.36 29.48 -4.68
N LYS A 5 4.32 29.18 -3.92
CA LYS A 5 4.35 28.07 -3.00
C LYS A 5 4.41 26.76 -3.81
N LYS A 6 5.49 26.00 -3.65
CA LYS A 6 5.53 24.63 -4.15
C LYS A 6 4.42 23.83 -3.48
N ARG A 7 3.49 23.31 -4.28
CA ARG A 7 2.46 22.42 -3.80
C ARG A 7 3.12 21.13 -3.31
N LYS A 8 2.93 20.79 -2.03
CA LYS A 8 3.44 19.55 -1.48
C LYS A 8 2.62 18.40 -2.07
N VAL A 9 3.31 17.46 -2.73
CA VAL A 9 2.69 16.24 -3.22
C VAL A 9 2.42 15.31 -2.05
N MET A 10 1.16 14.85 -1.93
CA MET A 10 0.78 13.90 -0.88
C MET A 10 1.39 12.54 -1.16
N LYS A 11 1.96 11.92 -0.13
CA LYS A 11 2.51 10.57 -0.20
C LYS A 11 1.60 9.59 0.54
N ILE A 12 1.21 8.54 -0.18
CA ILE A 12 0.31 7.49 0.32
C ILE A 12 1.07 6.17 0.40
N PHE A 13 0.90 5.44 1.49
CA PHE A 13 1.32 4.04 1.58
C PHE A 13 0.11 3.13 1.56
N ILE A 14 0.15 2.11 0.72
CA ILE A 14 -0.81 1.00 0.75
C ILE A 14 -0.14 -0.14 1.51
N VAL A 15 -0.72 -0.50 2.65
CA VAL A 15 -0.20 -1.55 3.53
C VAL A 15 -0.98 -2.84 3.28
N ILE A 16 -0.26 -3.93 2.97
CA ILE A 16 -0.85 -5.18 2.52
C ILE A 16 -0.28 -6.32 3.35
N PRO A 17 -1.01 -6.81 4.37
CA PRO A 17 -0.60 -8.04 5.07
C PRO A 17 -0.73 -9.24 4.15
N CYS A 18 0.27 -10.11 4.15
CA CYS A 18 0.32 -11.29 3.28
C CYS A 18 0.63 -12.54 4.11
N TYR A 19 -0.12 -13.60 3.87
CA TYR A 19 0.18 -14.91 4.46
C TYR A 19 -0.17 -16.00 3.46
N ASN A 20 0.86 -16.73 2.97
CA ASN A 20 0.70 -17.80 1.98
C ASN A 20 -0.12 -17.33 0.75
N GLU A 21 0.32 -16.25 0.13
CA GLU A 21 -0.37 -15.60 -0.98
C GLU A 21 0.31 -15.82 -2.34
N GLU A 22 1.19 -16.84 -2.46
CA GLU A 22 1.96 -16.99 -3.71
C GLU A 22 1.08 -17.18 -4.94
N ALA A 23 -0.11 -17.75 -4.80
CA ALA A 23 -1.01 -17.98 -5.92
C ALA A 23 -1.60 -16.68 -6.50
N VAL A 24 -1.85 -15.68 -5.65
CA VAL A 24 -2.53 -14.44 -6.05
C VAL A 24 -1.59 -13.25 -6.16
N LEU A 25 -0.44 -13.29 -5.50
CA LEU A 25 0.45 -12.14 -5.38
C LEU A 25 0.95 -11.58 -6.72
N PRO A 26 1.29 -12.40 -7.73
CA PRO A 26 1.71 -11.86 -9.04
C PRO A 26 0.63 -10.97 -9.66
N LYS A 27 -0.62 -11.38 -9.62
CA LYS A 27 -1.74 -10.60 -10.14
C LYS A 27 -1.98 -9.35 -9.31
N THR A 28 -1.90 -9.48 -7.99
CA THR A 28 -2.06 -8.37 -7.05
C THR A 28 -1.02 -7.28 -7.33
N LEU A 29 0.24 -7.65 -7.49
CA LEU A 29 1.31 -6.69 -7.78
C LEU A 29 1.10 -5.98 -9.12
N GLU A 30 0.65 -6.69 -10.14
CA GLU A 30 0.32 -6.09 -11.44
C GLU A 30 -0.81 -5.06 -11.31
N VAL A 31 -1.90 -5.43 -10.67
CA VAL A 31 -3.05 -4.54 -10.46
C VAL A 31 -2.66 -3.31 -9.65
N LEU A 32 -1.90 -3.49 -8.58
CA LEU A 32 -1.47 -2.37 -7.74
C LEU A 32 -0.47 -1.46 -8.44
N GLY A 33 0.41 -2.01 -9.29
CA GLY A 33 1.31 -1.20 -10.11
C GLY A 33 0.53 -0.27 -11.04
N ASN A 34 -0.54 -0.78 -11.66
CA ASN A 34 -1.42 0.04 -12.49
C ASN A 34 -2.22 1.06 -11.67
N LEU A 35 -2.67 0.67 -10.50
CA LEU A 35 -3.41 1.55 -9.59
C LEU A 35 -2.56 2.75 -9.15
N ILE A 36 -1.29 2.54 -8.86
CA ILE A 36 -0.35 3.63 -8.51
C ILE A 36 -0.31 4.68 -9.61
N LYS A 37 -0.24 4.26 -10.87
CA LYS A 37 -0.24 5.16 -12.02
C LYS A 37 -1.57 5.92 -12.12
N THR A 38 -2.68 5.24 -11.89
CA THR A 38 -4.02 5.84 -11.92
C THR A 38 -4.18 6.87 -10.81
N ILE A 39 -3.73 6.58 -9.60
CA ILE A 39 -3.77 7.52 -8.48
C ILE A 39 -2.96 8.78 -8.84
N LYS A 40 -1.79 8.62 -9.41
CA LYS A 40 -0.94 9.76 -9.81
C LYS A 40 -1.64 10.65 -10.83
N VAL A 41 -2.23 10.04 -11.85
CA VAL A 41 -2.94 10.78 -12.92
C VAL A 41 -4.17 11.52 -12.36
N LYS A 42 -4.95 10.86 -11.50
CA LYS A 42 -6.25 11.40 -11.04
C LYS A 42 -6.13 12.31 -9.82
N THR A 43 -5.11 12.13 -8.97
CA THR A 43 -5.02 12.83 -7.67
C THR A 43 -3.70 13.56 -7.46
N ASP A 44 -2.71 13.34 -8.33
CA ASP A 44 -1.33 13.81 -8.18
C ASP A 44 -0.59 13.25 -6.95
N ALA A 45 -1.18 12.32 -6.21
CA ALA A 45 -0.53 11.71 -5.07
C ALA A 45 0.49 10.65 -5.49
N ASP A 46 1.61 10.59 -4.79
CA ASP A 46 2.59 9.52 -4.93
C ASP A 46 2.22 8.36 -4.01
N THR A 47 2.21 7.15 -4.53
CA THR A 47 1.80 5.96 -3.80
C THR A 47 2.90 4.92 -3.81
N GLU A 48 3.17 4.33 -2.65
CA GLU A 48 4.09 3.22 -2.49
C GLU A 48 3.39 2.07 -1.79
N LEU A 49 3.89 0.86 -2.00
CA LEU A 49 3.36 -0.35 -1.42
C LEU A 49 4.25 -0.84 -0.29
N LEU A 50 3.65 -1.27 0.79
CA LEU A 50 4.33 -1.97 1.88
C LEU A 50 3.65 -3.31 2.11
N LEU A 51 4.30 -4.38 1.69
CA LEU A 51 3.82 -5.74 1.87
C LEU A 51 4.46 -6.33 3.12
N VAL A 52 3.62 -6.84 4.01
CA VAL A 52 4.08 -7.42 5.28
C VAL A 52 3.86 -8.93 5.24
N ASP A 53 4.95 -9.68 5.16
CA ASP A 53 4.87 -11.15 5.18
C ASP A 53 4.72 -11.65 6.61
N ASP A 54 3.56 -12.23 6.91
CA ASP A 54 3.20 -12.72 8.23
C ASP A 54 3.68 -14.17 8.46
N GLY A 55 4.95 -14.42 8.17
CA GLY A 55 5.56 -15.72 8.39
C GLY A 55 5.09 -16.79 7.41
N SER A 56 4.93 -16.45 6.13
CA SER A 56 4.52 -17.40 5.09
C SER A 56 5.49 -18.57 4.97
N ARG A 57 4.94 -19.74 4.66
CA ARG A 57 5.70 -20.96 4.43
C ARG A 57 5.96 -21.24 2.95
N ASP A 58 5.25 -20.54 2.08
CA ASP A 58 5.38 -20.66 0.63
C ASP A 58 6.36 -19.62 0.07
N ARG A 59 6.26 -19.30 -1.21
CA ARG A 59 7.16 -18.36 -1.89
C ARG A 59 6.74 -16.88 -1.76
N THR A 60 5.78 -16.57 -0.90
CA THR A 60 5.28 -15.19 -0.74
C THR A 60 6.42 -14.21 -0.44
N TRP A 61 7.28 -14.51 0.52
CA TRP A 61 8.38 -13.60 0.84
C TRP A 61 9.36 -13.43 -0.33
N GLN A 62 9.68 -14.52 -1.02
CA GLN A 62 10.56 -14.44 -2.18
C GLN A 62 9.98 -13.51 -3.25
N MET A 63 8.68 -13.59 -3.51
CA MET A 63 7.99 -12.73 -4.46
C MET A 63 8.02 -11.27 -4.03
N ILE A 64 7.79 -10.98 -2.75
CA ILE A 64 7.88 -9.62 -2.20
C ILE A 64 9.30 -9.08 -2.35
N SER A 65 10.29 -9.86 -1.97
CA SER A 65 11.69 -9.48 -2.06
C SER A 65 12.11 -9.18 -3.49
N ASP A 66 11.71 -10.02 -4.44
CA ASP A 66 12.01 -9.81 -5.86
C ASP A 66 11.33 -8.55 -6.39
N ALA A 67 10.07 -8.33 -6.05
CA ALA A 67 9.33 -7.12 -6.45
C ALA A 67 9.97 -5.85 -5.87
N ALA A 68 10.45 -5.90 -4.63
CA ALA A 68 11.11 -4.75 -4.01
C ALA A 68 12.44 -4.41 -4.70
N LYS A 69 13.14 -5.40 -5.23
CA LYS A 69 14.37 -5.16 -6.02
C LYS A 69 14.05 -4.60 -7.40
N GLU A 70 12.94 -5.00 -7.98
CA GLU A 70 12.54 -4.60 -9.34
C GLU A 70 11.89 -3.22 -9.39
N HIS A 71 11.12 -2.86 -8.35
CA HIS A 71 10.33 -1.62 -8.32
C HIS A 71 10.62 -0.80 -7.08
N LYS A 72 10.95 0.48 -7.28
CA LYS A 72 11.24 1.42 -6.17
C LYS A 72 10.03 1.68 -5.28
N TYR A 73 8.81 1.49 -5.80
CA TYR A 73 7.59 1.72 -5.03
C TYR A 73 7.17 0.52 -4.18
N VAL A 74 7.90 -0.61 -4.26
CA VAL A 74 7.60 -1.80 -3.48
C VAL A 74 8.56 -1.92 -2.30
N HIS A 75 8.01 -2.06 -1.10
CA HIS A 75 8.75 -2.30 0.13
C HIS A 75 8.21 -3.55 0.80
N GLY A 76 9.06 -4.29 1.49
CA GLY A 76 8.67 -5.51 2.16
C GLY A 76 9.17 -5.57 3.60
N ILE A 77 8.35 -6.14 4.47
CA ILE A 77 8.70 -6.49 5.85
C ILE A 77 8.41 -7.97 6.02
N LYS A 78 9.36 -8.70 6.59
CA LYS A 78 9.19 -10.11 6.93
C LYS A 78 9.12 -10.27 8.44
N LEU A 79 8.01 -10.80 8.94
CA LEU A 79 7.90 -11.20 10.35
C LEU A 79 8.57 -12.55 10.53
N SER A 80 9.18 -12.77 11.69
CA SER A 80 9.93 -13.99 11.97
C SER A 80 9.04 -15.25 12.02
N HIS A 81 7.77 -15.06 12.34
CA HIS A 81 6.76 -16.14 12.36
C HIS A 81 5.37 -15.51 12.26
N ASN A 82 4.36 -16.36 12.05
CA ASN A 82 2.98 -15.89 11.94
C ASN A 82 2.53 -15.24 13.26
N ARG A 83 2.12 -13.97 13.16
CA ARG A 83 1.64 -13.16 14.29
C ARG A 83 0.15 -12.87 14.21
N GLY A 84 -0.50 -13.27 13.11
CA GLY A 84 -1.88 -12.95 12.82
C GLY A 84 -2.05 -11.69 11.99
N HIS A 85 -3.15 -11.64 11.24
CA HIS A 85 -3.44 -10.57 10.28
C HIS A 85 -3.39 -9.17 10.92
N GLN A 86 -4.00 -9.01 12.09
CA GLN A 86 -4.05 -7.71 12.77
C GLN A 86 -2.66 -7.22 13.21
N ASN A 87 -1.83 -8.14 13.71
CA ASN A 87 -0.47 -7.80 14.12
C ASN A 87 0.43 -7.49 12.94
N ALA A 88 0.26 -8.20 11.84
CA ALA A 88 0.98 -7.90 10.59
C ALA A 88 0.60 -6.53 10.05
N LEU A 89 -0.69 -6.22 10.02
CA LEU A 89 -1.17 -4.90 9.63
C LEU A 89 -0.59 -3.80 10.52
N TRP A 90 -0.62 -4.00 11.83
CA TRP A 90 -0.07 -3.04 12.80
C TRP A 90 1.42 -2.81 12.57
N ALA A 91 2.20 -3.87 12.36
CA ALA A 91 3.63 -3.75 12.08
C ALA A 91 3.90 -2.92 10.83
N GLY A 92 3.11 -3.13 9.78
CA GLY A 92 3.21 -2.34 8.55
C GLY A 92 2.87 -0.87 8.78
N MET A 93 1.81 -0.60 9.51
CA MET A 93 1.38 0.78 9.82
C MET A 93 2.43 1.52 10.65
N GLU A 94 3.01 0.87 11.65
CA GLU A 94 4.09 1.47 12.45
C GLU A 94 5.32 1.80 11.59
N ALA A 95 5.67 0.91 10.68
CA ALA A 95 6.83 1.12 9.80
C ALA A 95 6.60 2.26 8.81
N ALA A 96 5.36 2.47 8.37
CA ALA A 96 5.03 3.46 7.34
C ALA A 96 4.69 4.84 7.89
N VAL A 97 4.28 4.96 9.16
CA VAL A 97 3.67 6.18 9.71
C VAL A 97 4.53 7.44 9.55
N ASP A 98 5.84 7.33 9.68
CA ASP A 98 6.74 8.48 9.57
C ASP A 98 7.20 8.75 8.13
N HIS A 99 6.75 7.96 7.17
CA HIS A 99 7.19 8.02 5.77
C HIS A 99 6.09 8.41 4.79
N CYS A 100 4.88 8.70 5.28
CA CYS A 100 3.75 9.04 4.41
C CYS A 100 2.81 10.04 5.08
N ASP A 101 1.95 10.64 4.26
CA ASP A 101 0.92 11.55 4.73
C ASP A 101 -0.38 10.81 5.08
N ALA A 102 -0.60 9.66 4.45
CA ALA A 102 -1.77 8.82 4.71
C ALA A 102 -1.48 7.36 4.37
N MET A 103 -2.23 6.46 4.98
CA MET A 103 -2.12 5.02 4.75
C MET A 103 -3.48 4.43 4.40
N VAL A 104 -3.46 3.46 3.48
CA VAL A 104 -4.62 2.64 3.12
C VAL A 104 -4.23 1.19 3.36
N SER A 105 -5.11 0.43 4.00
CA SER A 105 -4.93 -1.01 4.18
C SER A 105 -5.83 -1.78 3.22
N ILE A 106 -5.29 -2.76 2.54
CA ILE A 106 -6.05 -3.66 1.67
C ILE A 106 -5.62 -5.10 1.89
N ASP A 107 -6.50 -6.04 1.54
CA ASP A 107 -6.17 -7.46 1.56
C ASP A 107 -5.44 -7.86 0.28
N ALA A 108 -4.55 -8.85 0.39
CA ALA A 108 -3.72 -9.29 -0.74
C ALA A 108 -4.51 -9.91 -1.90
N ASP A 109 -5.71 -10.40 -1.64
CA ASP A 109 -6.58 -11.01 -2.65
C ASP A 109 -7.42 -10.00 -3.46
N LEU A 110 -7.27 -8.70 -3.19
CA LEU A 110 -7.93 -7.61 -3.91
C LEU A 110 -9.45 -7.76 -4.03
N GLN A 111 -10.12 -8.10 -2.93
CA GLN A 111 -11.59 -8.16 -2.93
C GLN A 111 -12.24 -6.78 -3.05
N ASP A 112 -11.48 -5.70 -2.81
CA ASP A 112 -11.99 -4.34 -2.86
C ASP A 112 -11.84 -3.76 -4.28
N ASP A 113 -12.77 -2.86 -4.65
CA ASP A 113 -12.72 -2.14 -5.92
C ASP A 113 -11.58 -1.11 -5.90
N GLU A 114 -10.73 -1.15 -6.90
CA GLU A 114 -9.61 -0.22 -7.06
C GLU A 114 -10.07 1.25 -7.11
N ASN A 115 -11.24 1.52 -7.68
CA ASN A 115 -11.80 2.87 -7.76
C ASN A 115 -12.11 3.45 -6.38
N VAL A 116 -12.44 2.60 -5.40
CA VAL A 116 -12.68 3.01 -4.02
C VAL A 116 -11.40 3.60 -3.42
N ILE A 117 -10.24 3.03 -3.75
CA ILE A 117 -8.94 3.54 -3.25
C ILE A 117 -8.67 4.94 -3.78
N VAL A 118 -8.94 5.19 -5.07
CA VAL A 118 -8.81 6.53 -5.66
C VAL A 118 -9.71 7.54 -4.94
N ASP A 119 -10.96 7.15 -4.67
CA ASP A 119 -11.91 8.02 -3.96
C ASP A 119 -11.46 8.29 -2.52
N MET A 120 -10.91 7.30 -1.83
CA MET A 120 -10.35 7.46 -0.50
C MET A 120 -9.20 8.47 -0.49
N VAL A 121 -8.30 8.39 -1.47
CA VAL A 121 -7.18 9.33 -1.59
C VAL A 121 -7.71 10.75 -1.78
N ARG A 122 -8.71 10.95 -2.62
CA ARG A 122 -9.34 12.26 -2.82
C ARG A 122 -9.93 12.81 -1.53
N GLN A 123 -10.61 11.96 -0.75
CA GLN A 123 -11.21 12.38 0.52
C GLN A 123 -10.16 12.80 1.53
N VAL A 124 -9.02 12.11 1.60
CA VAL A 124 -7.90 12.50 2.45
C VAL A 124 -7.34 13.86 2.00
N GLN A 125 -7.21 14.07 0.70
CA GLN A 125 -6.75 15.36 0.15
C GLN A 125 -7.71 16.51 0.48
N GLU A 126 -9.00 16.21 0.66
CA GLU A 126 -10.02 17.17 1.09
C GLU A 126 -9.99 17.45 2.60
N GLY A 127 -9.09 16.80 3.34
CA GLY A 127 -8.88 17.05 4.77
C GLY A 127 -9.56 16.05 5.70
N LYS A 128 -10.08 14.94 5.21
CA LYS A 128 -10.67 13.89 6.06
C LYS A 128 -9.57 13.05 6.70
N ASP A 129 -9.69 12.82 8.02
CA ASP A 129 -8.67 12.11 8.79
C ASP A 129 -8.82 10.59 8.73
N ILE A 130 -10.05 10.07 8.79
CA ILE A 130 -10.33 8.63 8.78
C ILE A 130 -11.38 8.33 7.73
N ILE A 131 -11.10 7.32 6.91
CA ILE A 131 -11.99 6.91 5.82
C ILE A 131 -12.16 5.39 5.90
N TYR A 132 -13.41 4.94 5.90
CA TYR A 132 -13.74 3.53 5.91
C TYR A 132 -14.28 3.11 4.54
N GLY A 133 -13.73 2.01 4.01
CA GLY A 133 -14.35 1.32 2.92
C GLY A 133 -15.45 0.40 3.47
N VAL A 134 -16.64 0.47 2.89
CA VAL A 134 -17.76 -0.40 3.26
C VAL A 134 -17.93 -1.44 2.15
N ARG A 135 -17.87 -2.71 2.55
CA ARG A 135 -18.09 -3.84 1.64
C ARG A 135 -19.58 -4.11 1.47
#